data_d59dcac86424b8b3e74287b87ee3743d
#
_entry.id   d59dcac86424b8b3e74287b87ee3743d
#
_cell.length_a   1.000
_cell.length_b   1.000
_cell.length_c   1.000
_cell.angle_alpha   90.00
_cell.angle_beta   90.00
_cell.angle_gamma   90.00
#
_symmetry.space_group_name_H-M   'P 1'
#
loop_
_entity.id
_entity.type
_entity.pdbx_description
1 polymer ?
#
loop_
_entity_poly.entity_id
_entity_poly.type
_entity_poly.pdbx_seq_one_letter_code
_entity_poly.pdbx_strand_id
1 'polypeptide(L)'
;MTAPPLDPCRLDPAASLNRARLDGRDARGLLSAPALRALAEVAGLRPDGPLRSYLDRCLADGVPAAVEVTAEFGTRLGRLLAALRAGDRSVKPEWDGTWWDRWTGTTTVWLGGGLCAGAFGAVVAERAAGLVGPGCRVVVAPDPTDLPLVGAARLAARPDGTALVLDFGHTLVKRAVTGYAGGRLVSLRRLGPAPAAPEDTQGGPLADAVAATVATAWADAGTPPGPVVAAMAAYVKDGQPVRVPLGTYTRLADVPGRLAARLRDLVGTELPLVLVHDGTAAAQAVPPDPHAAVVLLGTSIGVGFPHTCPDLGSARVR
;
A
#
# COMPACT_ATOMS: atom_id res chain seq x y z
N MET A 1 22.12 -13.34 20.71
CA MET A 1 21.81 -11.95 20.34
C MET A 1 20.34 -11.92 20.00
N THR A 2 19.53 -11.22 20.77
CA THR A 2 18.10 -11.00 20.45
C THR A 2 18.04 -10.10 19.22
N ALA A 3 17.23 -10.48 18.22
CA ALA A 3 16.98 -9.62 17.06
C ALA A 3 16.46 -8.25 17.53
N PRO A 4 16.84 -7.14 16.87
CA PRO A 4 16.30 -5.84 17.23
C PRO A 4 14.78 -5.84 17.07
N PRO A 5 14.02 -5.11 17.90
CA PRO A 5 12.59 -5.02 17.80
C PRO A 5 12.20 -4.50 16.39
N LEU A 6 11.09 -5.02 15.85
CA LEU A 6 10.55 -4.59 14.57
C LEU A 6 10.27 -3.08 14.60
N ASP A 7 10.87 -2.33 13.66
CA ASP A 7 10.53 -0.93 13.44
C ASP A 7 9.39 -0.83 12.41
N PRO A 8 8.15 -0.58 12.83
CA PRO A 8 7.01 -0.51 11.92
C PRO A 8 7.05 0.70 10.99
N CYS A 9 7.90 1.71 11.25
CA CYS A 9 8.16 2.83 10.34
C CYS A 9 9.12 2.45 9.20
N ARG A 10 9.91 1.38 9.37
CA ARG A 10 10.99 0.98 8.45
C ARG A 10 10.87 -0.50 8.09
N LEU A 11 9.72 -0.86 7.52
CA LEU A 11 9.50 -2.22 7.06
C LEU A 11 10.49 -2.58 5.95
N ASP A 12 11.10 -3.75 6.08
CA ASP A 12 11.96 -4.34 5.07
C ASP A 12 11.18 -5.33 4.17
N PRO A 13 11.77 -5.82 3.08
CA PRO A 13 11.13 -6.78 2.19
C PRO A 13 10.67 -8.10 2.85
N ALA A 14 11.21 -8.45 4.03
CA ALA A 14 10.75 -9.63 4.78
C ALA A 14 9.29 -9.49 5.23
N ALA A 15 8.81 -8.25 5.48
CA ALA A 15 7.41 -7.98 5.81
C ALA A 15 6.43 -8.47 4.75
N SER A 16 6.87 -8.64 3.50
CA SER A 16 6.01 -8.93 2.35
C SER A 16 5.21 -10.21 2.51
N LEU A 17 3.89 -10.09 2.35
CA LEU A 17 3.00 -11.25 2.25
C LEU A 17 2.94 -11.84 0.83
N ASN A 18 3.50 -11.20 -0.18
CA ASN A 18 3.40 -11.67 -1.56
C ASN A 18 3.94 -13.09 -1.76
N ARG A 19 4.96 -13.48 -0.98
CA ARG A 19 5.58 -14.80 -1.00
C ARG A 19 5.11 -15.72 0.13
N ALA A 20 4.14 -15.29 0.93
CA ALA A 20 3.53 -16.17 1.91
C ALA A 20 2.87 -17.36 1.19
N ARG A 21 3.06 -18.58 1.71
CA ARG A 21 2.56 -19.78 1.04
C ARG A 21 1.23 -20.22 1.64
N LEU A 22 0.27 -20.46 0.77
CA LEU A 22 -1.00 -21.06 1.13
C LEU A 22 -1.31 -22.17 0.11
N ASP A 23 -1.48 -23.39 0.57
CA ASP A 23 -1.73 -24.56 -0.29
C ASP A 23 -0.68 -24.73 -1.40
N GLY A 24 0.59 -24.50 -1.07
CA GLY A 24 1.71 -24.63 -2.02
C GLY A 24 1.84 -23.47 -3.04
N ARG A 25 0.97 -22.47 -2.98
CA ARG A 25 0.97 -21.30 -3.89
C ARG A 25 1.34 -20.02 -3.14
N ASP A 26 1.99 -19.10 -3.82
CA ASP A 26 2.29 -17.78 -3.27
C ASP A 26 1.01 -16.94 -3.11
N ALA A 27 0.89 -16.20 -2.00
CA ALA A 27 -0.28 -15.39 -1.69
C ALA A 27 -0.57 -14.33 -2.79
N ARG A 28 0.46 -13.77 -3.45
CA ARG A 28 0.26 -12.90 -4.62
C ARG A 28 -0.52 -13.59 -5.73
N GLY A 29 -0.21 -14.87 -6.00
CA GLY A 29 -0.92 -15.69 -7.00
C GLY A 29 -2.34 -16.09 -6.59
N LEU A 30 -2.78 -15.74 -5.37
CA LEU A 30 -4.10 -16.06 -4.83
C LEU A 30 -4.94 -14.80 -4.54
N LEU A 31 -4.30 -13.67 -4.18
CA LEU A 31 -4.93 -12.50 -3.55
C LEU A 31 -4.59 -11.18 -4.23
N SER A 32 -4.02 -11.21 -5.44
CA SER A 32 -3.79 -10.00 -6.24
C SER A 32 -4.90 -9.76 -7.26
N ALA A 33 -4.92 -8.57 -7.86
CA ALA A 33 -5.86 -8.25 -8.93
C ALA A 33 -5.71 -9.19 -10.16
N PRO A 34 -4.50 -9.57 -10.62
CA PRO A 34 -4.33 -10.62 -11.62
C PRO A 34 -4.92 -11.98 -11.20
N ALA A 35 -4.74 -12.39 -9.94
CA ALA A 35 -5.29 -13.64 -9.42
C ALA A 35 -6.83 -13.62 -9.37
N LEU A 36 -7.41 -12.48 -8.96
CA LEU A 36 -8.85 -12.28 -8.96
C LEU A 36 -9.42 -12.30 -10.40
N ARG A 37 -8.71 -11.71 -11.36
CA ARG A 37 -9.12 -11.75 -12.78
C ARG A 37 -9.14 -13.18 -13.31
N ALA A 38 -8.09 -13.94 -13.07
CA ALA A 38 -8.03 -15.35 -13.46
C ALA A 38 -9.17 -16.18 -12.84
N LEU A 39 -9.49 -15.92 -11.57
CA LEU A 39 -10.60 -16.58 -10.88
C LEU A 39 -11.96 -16.23 -11.53
N ALA A 40 -12.16 -14.95 -11.86
CA ALA A 40 -13.37 -14.49 -12.56
C ALA A 40 -13.51 -15.11 -13.94
N GLU A 41 -12.42 -15.18 -14.71
CA GLU A 41 -12.41 -15.78 -16.04
C GLU A 41 -12.74 -17.29 -16.01
N VAL A 42 -12.20 -18.02 -15.04
CA VAL A 42 -12.53 -19.45 -14.82
C VAL A 42 -14.01 -19.63 -14.49
N ALA A 43 -14.59 -18.70 -13.72
CA ALA A 43 -16.03 -18.70 -13.42
C ALA A 43 -16.92 -18.21 -14.58
N GLY A 44 -16.35 -17.97 -15.76
CA GLY A 44 -17.09 -17.53 -16.96
C GLY A 44 -17.42 -16.04 -17.01
N LEU A 45 -16.95 -15.24 -16.02
CA LEU A 45 -17.14 -13.79 -16.03
C LEU A 45 -16.22 -13.14 -17.08
N ARG A 46 -16.73 -12.07 -17.72
CA ARG A 46 -16.00 -11.34 -18.78
C ARG A 46 -16.02 -9.84 -18.47
N PRO A 47 -15.06 -9.36 -17.64
CA PRO A 47 -15.02 -7.95 -17.27
C PRO A 47 -14.82 -7.02 -18.48
N ASP A 48 -15.71 -6.07 -18.63
CA ASP A 48 -15.73 -5.03 -19.67
C ASP A 48 -15.07 -3.71 -19.25
N GLY A 49 -14.32 -3.74 -18.13
CA GLY A 49 -13.68 -2.56 -17.55
C GLY A 49 -12.89 -2.89 -16.29
N PRO A 50 -12.78 -1.95 -15.37
CA PRO A 50 -12.09 -2.21 -14.09
C PRO A 50 -12.77 -3.35 -13.33
N LEU A 51 -12.00 -4.41 -13.07
CA LEU A 51 -12.49 -5.68 -12.53
C LEU A 51 -13.36 -5.52 -11.28
N ARG A 52 -12.91 -4.70 -10.31
CA ARG A 52 -13.68 -4.47 -9.07
C ARG A 52 -15.06 -3.87 -9.37
N SER A 53 -15.11 -2.80 -10.19
CA SER A 53 -16.39 -2.16 -10.53
C SER A 53 -17.33 -3.10 -11.31
N TYR A 54 -16.78 -3.98 -12.13
CA TYR A 54 -17.53 -5.04 -12.77
C TYR A 54 -18.13 -6.00 -11.76
N LEU A 55 -17.32 -6.49 -10.82
CA LEU A 55 -17.79 -7.40 -9.76
C LEU A 55 -18.81 -6.72 -8.84
N ASP A 56 -18.65 -5.44 -8.50
CA ASP A 56 -19.64 -4.69 -7.71
C ASP A 56 -21.02 -4.67 -8.41
N ARG A 57 -21.06 -4.43 -9.74
CA ARG A 57 -22.33 -4.50 -10.51
C ARG A 57 -22.89 -5.91 -10.51
N CYS A 58 -22.09 -6.93 -10.80
CA CYS A 58 -22.55 -8.32 -10.81
C CYS A 58 -23.08 -8.78 -9.44
N LEU A 59 -22.48 -8.33 -8.35
CA LEU A 59 -22.96 -8.61 -7.00
C LEU A 59 -24.29 -7.92 -6.73
N ALA A 60 -24.46 -6.67 -7.15
CA ALA A 60 -25.73 -5.95 -7.03
C ALA A 60 -26.85 -6.63 -7.84
N ASP A 61 -26.53 -7.20 -8.99
CA ASP A 61 -27.43 -7.93 -9.87
C ASP A 61 -27.64 -9.39 -9.43
N GLY A 62 -26.99 -9.85 -8.35
CA GLY A 62 -27.10 -11.20 -7.80
C GLY A 62 -26.54 -12.29 -8.72
N VAL A 63 -25.55 -11.97 -9.58
CA VAL A 63 -24.91 -12.94 -10.50
C VAL A 63 -24.21 -14.03 -9.71
N PRO A 64 -24.65 -15.33 -9.77
CA PRO A 64 -24.11 -16.39 -8.92
C PRO A 64 -22.60 -16.56 -9.02
N ALA A 65 -22.03 -16.53 -10.23
CA ALA A 65 -20.60 -16.66 -10.46
C ALA A 65 -19.80 -15.53 -9.77
N ALA A 66 -20.32 -14.29 -9.70
CA ALA A 66 -19.67 -13.19 -9.02
C ALA A 66 -19.71 -13.38 -7.49
N VAL A 67 -20.80 -13.90 -6.95
CA VAL A 67 -20.93 -14.25 -5.54
C VAL A 67 -19.91 -15.34 -5.16
N GLU A 68 -19.80 -16.40 -5.96
CA GLU A 68 -18.84 -17.49 -5.74
C GLU A 68 -17.38 -17.01 -5.82
N VAL A 69 -17.02 -16.22 -6.83
CA VAL A 69 -15.69 -15.63 -7.01
C VAL A 69 -15.31 -14.76 -5.81
N THR A 70 -16.25 -13.92 -5.36
CA THR A 70 -16.02 -13.02 -4.22
C THR A 70 -15.86 -13.80 -2.92
N ALA A 71 -16.72 -14.80 -2.69
CA ALA A 71 -16.63 -15.67 -1.52
C ALA A 71 -15.32 -16.49 -1.49
N GLU A 72 -14.90 -17.03 -2.64
CA GLU A 72 -13.63 -17.76 -2.76
C GLU A 72 -12.43 -16.84 -2.48
N PHE A 73 -12.41 -15.63 -3.06
CA PHE A 73 -11.33 -14.67 -2.80
C PHE A 73 -11.26 -14.29 -1.31
N GLY A 74 -12.42 -14.04 -0.67
CA GLY A 74 -12.50 -13.77 0.76
C GLY A 74 -12.06 -14.97 1.61
N THR A 75 -12.38 -16.21 1.17
CA THR A 75 -11.93 -17.43 1.82
C THR A 75 -10.41 -17.58 1.79
N ARG A 76 -9.78 -17.31 0.64
CA ARG A 76 -8.31 -17.33 0.53
C ARG A 76 -7.66 -16.31 1.46
N LEU A 77 -8.19 -15.09 1.51
CA LEU A 77 -7.71 -14.06 2.43
C LEU A 77 -7.86 -14.50 3.89
N GLY A 78 -9.04 -15.00 4.27
CA GLY A 78 -9.30 -15.46 5.63
C GLY A 78 -8.38 -16.60 6.05
N ARG A 79 -8.13 -17.58 5.17
CA ARG A 79 -7.18 -18.69 5.43
C ARG A 79 -5.75 -18.20 5.63
N LEU A 80 -5.27 -17.26 4.80
CA LEU A 80 -3.95 -16.65 4.98
C LEU A 80 -3.85 -15.94 6.34
N LEU A 81 -4.82 -15.08 6.67
CA LEU A 81 -4.82 -14.33 7.93
C LEU A 81 -4.93 -15.27 9.14
N ALA A 82 -5.75 -16.33 9.04
CA ALA A 82 -5.88 -17.34 10.10
C ALA A 82 -4.55 -18.06 10.35
N ALA A 83 -3.86 -18.49 9.29
CA ALA A 83 -2.57 -19.17 9.38
C ALA A 83 -1.50 -18.24 10.00
N LEU A 84 -1.44 -16.97 9.60
CA LEU A 84 -0.54 -15.97 10.18
C LEU A 84 -0.80 -15.79 11.68
N ARG A 85 -2.06 -15.67 12.09
CA ARG A 85 -2.44 -15.51 13.50
C ARG A 85 -2.22 -16.76 14.33
N ALA A 86 -2.36 -17.93 13.74
CA ALA A 86 -2.04 -19.20 14.40
C ALA A 86 -0.52 -19.44 14.57
N GLY A 87 0.32 -18.59 13.96
CA GLY A 87 1.77 -18.79 13.97
C GLY A 87 2.22 -19.97 13.11
N ASP A 88 1.46 -20.30 12.06
CA ASP A 88 1.80 -21.39 11.15
C ASP A 88 3.04 -21.05 10.33
N ARG A 89 4.18 -21.52 10.78
CA ARG A 89 5.48 -21.23 10.18
C ARG A 89 5.64 -21.78 8.77
N SER A 90 4.78 -22.68 8.32
CA SER A 90 4.81 -23.18 6.94
C SER A 90 4.45 -22.10 5.92
N VAL A 91 3.69 -21.07 6.34
CA VAL A 91 3.28 -19.95 5.49
C VAL A 91 4.44 -19.00 5.17
N LYS A 92 5.34 -18.78 6.14
CA LYS A 92 6.51 -17.89 5.99
C LYS A 92 7.69 -18.45 6.78
N PRO A 93 8.30 -19.53 6.29
CA PRO A 93 9.37 -20.23 7.03
C PRO A 93 10.63 -19.38 7.25
N GLU A 94 10.83 -18.33 6.44
CA GLU A 94 11.95 -17.40 6.57
C GLU A 94 11.77 -16.34 7.68
N TRP A 95 10.59 -16.22 8.28
CA TRP A 95 10.36 -15.26 9.36
C TRP A 95 10.94 -15.71 10.68
N ASP A 96 11.55 -14.76 11.40
CA ASP A 96 11.97 -14.94 12.80
C ASP A 96 10.79 -14.75 13.78
N GLY A 97 11.09 -14.87 15.07
CA GLY A 97 10.11 -14.73 16.14
C GLY A 97 9.40 -13.37 16.12
N THR A 98 10.11 -12.29 15.78
CA THR A 98 9.58 -10.93 15.80
C THR A 98 8.39 -10.73 14.86
N TRP A 99 8.49 -11.27 13.64
CA TRP A 99 7.39 -11.25 12.68
C TRP A 99 6.21 -12.10 13.13
N TRP A 100 6.49 -13.27 13.70
CA TRP A 100 5.46 -14.17 14.20
C TRP A 100 4.73 -13.57 15.40
N ASP A 101 5.45 -12.99 16.37
CA ASP A 101 4.87 -12.32 17.54
C ASP A 101 3.94 -11.19 17.10
N ARG A 102 4.30 -10.47 16.04
CA ARG A 102 3.48 -9.40 15.49
C ARG A 102 2.16 -9.92 14.94
N TRP A 103 2.19 -10.96 14.12
CA TRP A 103 0.98 -11.50 13.52
C TRP A 103 0.11 -12.30 14.49
N THR A 104 0.69 -13.11 15.37
CA THR A 104 -0.06 -13.84 16.41
C THR A 104 -0.75 -12.91 17.39
N GLY A 105 -0.14 -11.74 17.69
CA GLY A 105 -0.73 -10.69 18.52
C GLY A 105 -1.75 -9.80 17.82
N THR A 106 -1.99 -9.98 16.50
CA THR A 106 -2.91 -9.11 15.74
C THR A 106 -4.37 -9.38 16.08
N THR A 107 -5.09 -8.36 16.52
CA THR A 107 -6.53 -8.40 16.86
C THR A 107 -7.41 -7.60 15.89
N THR A 108 -6.82 -6.77 15.04
CA THR A 108 -7.55 -6.01 14.00
C THR A 108 -6.75 -6.02 12.70
N VAL A 109 -7.40 -6.39 11.61
CA VAL A 109 -6.85 -6.28 10.25
C VAL A 109 -7.68 -5.27 9.47
N TRP A 110 -7.05 -4.14 9.12
CA TRP A 110 -7.65 -3.14 8.23
C TRP A 110 -7.36 -3.52 6.79
N LEU A 111 -8.42 -3.65 5.98
CA LEU A 111 -8.29 -3.90 4.54
C LEU A 111 -8.31 -2.59 3.77
N GLY A 112 -7.33 -2.40 2.89
CA GLY A 112 -7.19 -1.27 1.98
C GLY A 112 -6.78 -1.70 0.58
N GLY A 113 -6.53 -0.71 -0.28
CA GLY A 113 -6.17 -0.93 -1.68
C GLY A 113 -7.38 -0.93 -2.62
N GLY A 114 -7.09 -0.95 -3.92
CA GLY A 114 -8.10 -0.79 -4.97
C GLY A 114 -9.16 -1.89 -5.01
N LEU A 115 -8.86 -3.08 -4.50
CA LEU A 115 -9.81 -4.19 -4.43
C LEU A 115 -10.74 -4.14 -3.22
N CYS A 116 -10.41 -3.36 -2.18
CA CYS A 116 -11.19 -3.35 -0.94
C CYS A 116 -12.37 -2.35 -0.94
N ALA A 117 -12.55 -1.57 -2.01
CA ALA A 117 -13.67 -0.64 -2.09
C ALA A 117 -14.96 -1.34 -2.59
N GLY A 118 -16.13 -0.75 -2.25
CA GLY A 118 -17.42 -1.20 -2.75
C GLY A 118 -17.94 -2.48 -2.11
N ALA A 119 -18.95 -3.07 -2.75
CA ALA A 119 -19.63 -4.28 -2.28
C ALA A 119 -18.66 -5.49 -2.26
N PHE A 120 -17.81 -5.61 -3.27
CA PHE A 120 -16.79 -6.67 -3.34
C PHE A 120 -15.91 -6.66 -2.08
N GLY A 121 -15.34 -5.50 -1.71
CA GLY A 121 -14.49 -5.39 -0.53
C GLY A 121 -15.21 -5.74 0.78
N ALA A 122 -16.48 -5.33 0.92
CA ALA A 122 -17.28 -5.65 2.09
C ALA A 122 -17.53 -7.16 2.26
N VAL A 123 -17.91 -7.85 1.18
CA VAL A 123 -18.14 -9.31 1.20
C VAL A 123 -16.82 -10.06 1.46
N VAL A 124 -15.71 -9.63 0.86
CA VAL A 124 -14.38 -10.21 1.11
C VAL A 124 -14.00 -10.09 2.58
N ALA A 125 -14.21 -8.91 3.18
CA ALA A 125 -13.90 -8.68 4.60
C ALA A 125 -14.76 -9.55 5.53
N GLU A 126 -16.06 -9.62 5.28
CA GLU A 126 -17.00 -10.45 6.05
C GLU A 126 -16.60 -11.93 5.98
N ARG A 127 -16.33 -12.43 4.76
CA ARG A 127 -15.92 -13.82 4.56
C ARG A 127 -14.60 -14.13 5.25
N ALA A 128 -13.61 -13.23 5.15
CA ALA A 128 -12.33 -13.39 5.82
C ALA A 128 -12.47 -13.37 7.35
N ALA A 129 -13.30 -12.47 7.90
CA ALA A 129 -13.56 -12.38 9.33
C ALA A 129 -14.12 -13.68 9.91
N GLY A 130 -15.01 -14.36 9.17
CA GLY A 130 -15.57 -15.66 9.58
C GLY A 130 -14.53 -16.78 9.70
N LEU A 131 -13.34 -16.64 9.11
CA LEU A 131 -12.28 -17.67 9.09
C LEU A 131 -11.11 -17.35 10.03
N VAL A 132 -10.89 -16.08 10.35
CA VAL A 132 -9.72 -15.66 11.17
C VAL A 132 -9.84 -16.11 12.64
N GLY A 133 -11.04 -16.51 13.06
CA GLY A 133 -11.32 -16.98 14.41
C GLY A 133 -11.64 -15.85 15.40
N PRO A 134 -12.04 -16.21 16.62
CA PRO A 134 -12.46 -15.26 17.63
C PRO A 134 -11.29 -14.35 18.05
N GLY A 135 -11.63 -13.12 18.47
CA GLY A 135 -10.66 -12.14 18.95
C GLY A 135 -9.90 -11.40 17.84
N CYS A 136 -10.27 -11.56 16.56
CA CYS A 136 -9.74 -10.73 15.48
C CYS A 136 -10.87 -10.20 14.60
N ARG A 137 -10.80 -8.91 14.31
CA ARG A 137 -11.70 -8.24 13.37
C ARG A 137 -11.00 -8.02 12.05
N VAL A 138 -11.69 -8.29 10.95
CA VAL A 138 -11.26 -7.92 9.60
C VAL A 138 -12.23 -6.86 9.10
N VAL A 139 -11.75 -5.67 8.80
CA VAL A 139 -12.59 -4.50 8.51
C VAL A 139 -12.07 -3.77 7.29
N VAL A 140 -12.95 -3.37 6.40
CA VAL A 140 -12.59 -2.44 5.34
C VAL A 140 -12.35 -1.06 5.96
N ALA A 141 -11.19 -0.47 5.68
CA ALA A 141 -10.86 0.85 6.19
C ALA A 141 -11.74 1.93 5.51
N PRO A 142 -12.01 3.05 6.19
CA PRO A 142 -12.56 4.23 5.52
C PRO A 142 -11.67 4.63 4.33
N ASP A 143 -12.28 4.98 3.19
CA ASP A 143 -11.57 5.34 1.96
C ASP A 143 -10.42 4.37 1.60
N PRO A 144 -10.70 3.05 1.47
CA PRO A 144 -9.68 2.01 1.41
C PRO A 144 -8.72 2.18 0.23
N THR A 145 -9.14 2.85 -0.83
CA THR A 145 -8.30 3.15 -1.99
C THR A 145 -7.24 4.22 -1.72
N ASP A 146 -7.47 5.11 -0.76
CA ASP A 146 -6.65 6.29 -0.51
C ASP A 146 -5.77 6.18 0.75
N LEU A 147 -5.75 5.02 1.40
CA LEU A 147 -4.98 4.85 2.64
C LEU A 147 -3.51 5.29 2.51
N PRO A 148 -2.75 4.90 1.46
CA PRO A 148 -1.36 5.35 1.33
C PRO A 148 -1.25 6.87 1.18
N LEU A 149 -2.18 7.50 0.44
CA LEU A 149 -2.20 8.95 0.25
C LEU A 149 -2.53 9.69 1.55
N VAL A 150 -3.56 9.24 2.28
CA VAL A 150 -3.95 9.81 3.58
C VAL A 150 -2.84 9.61 4.62
N GLY A 151 -2.22 8.43 4.62
CA GLY A 151 -1.11 8.15 5.51
C GLY A 151 0.12 9.00 5.19
N ALA A 152 0.46 9.18 3.92
CA ALA A 152 1.51 10.11 3.49
C ALA A 152 1.21 11.55 3.96
N ALA A 153 -0.09 11.96 3.92
CA ALA A 153 -0.51 13.24 4.45
C ALA A 153 -0.27 13.36 5.97
N ARG A 154 -0.52 12.30 6.74
CA ARG A 154 -0.23 12.31 8.18
C ARG A 154 1.26 12.32 8.49
N LEU A 155 2.05 11.61 7.69
CA LEU A 155 3.51 11.61 7.79
C LEU A 155 4.13 12.97 7.40
N ALA A 156 3.48 13.73 6.51
CA ALA A 156 3.91 15.08 6.14
C ALA A 156 3.51 16.15 7.18
N ALA A 157 2.92 15.76 8.32
CA ALA A 157 2.41 16.68 9.34
C ALA A 157 3.50 17.67 9.79
N ARG A 158 3.08 18.94 9.96
CA ARG A 158 3.89 20.07 10.35
C ARG A 158 3.02 21.03 11.17
N PRO A 159 3.61 21.93 11.97
CA PRO A 159 2.83 22.83 12.81
C PRO A 159 1.76 23.58 12.01
N ASP A 160 2.15 24.25 10.92
CA ASP A 160 1.24 24.98 10.03
C ASP A 160 1.76 24.96 8.58
N GLY A 161 0.88 25.22 7.61
CA GLY A 161 1.23 25.33 6.20
C GLY A 161 0.72 24.17 5.35
N THR A 162 1.40 23.88 4.24
CA THR A 162 0.98 22.88 3.25
C THR A 162 2.09 21.86 2.97
N ALA A 163 1.71 20.72 2.41
CA ALA A 163 2.62 19.74 1.85
C ALA A 163 2.04 19.14 0.56
N LEU A 164 2.89 18.60 -0.28
CA LEU A 164 2.50 17.79 -1.43
C LEU A 164 2.63 16.32 -1.06
N VAL A 165 1.59 15.53 -1.31
CA VAL A 165 1.61 14.10 -1.06
C VAL A 165 1.23 13.33 -2.32
N LEU A 166 1.92 12.20 -2.53
CA LEU A 166 1.69 11.32 -3.66
C LEU A 166 1.58 9.86 -3.19
N ASP A 167 0.82 9.06 -3.94
CA ASP A 167 0.74 7.61 -3.79
C ASP A 167 1.06 6.98 -5.16
N PHE A 168 2.28 6.46 -5.29
CA PHE A 168 2.78 5.78 -6.49
C PHE A 168 2.35 4.31 -6.48
N GLY A 169 1.08 4.08 -6.87
CA GLY A 169 0.56 2.74 -7.09
C GLY A 169 1.00 2.15 -8.44
N HIS A 170 0.65 0.88 -8.69
CA HIS A 170 0.98 0.19 -9.95
C HIS A 170 0.13 0.62 -11.14
N THR A 171 -1.03 1.22 -10.93
CA THR A 171 -1.98 1.58 -12.00
C THR A 171 -2.07 3.09 -12.18
N LEU A 172 -2.10 3.83 -11.07
CA LEU A 172 -2.24 5.28 -11.05
C LEU A 172 -1.34 5.86 -9.94
N VAL A 173 -0.91 7.10 -10.16
CA VAL A 173 -0.32 7.92 -9.11
C VAL A 173 -1.38 8.90 -8.63
N LYS A 174 -1.79 8.78 -7.37
CA LYS A 174 -2.68 9.74 -6.72
C LYS A 174 -1.87 10.88 -6.15
N ARG A 175 -2.43 12.08 -6.21
CA ARG A 175 -1.74 13.32 -5.85
C ARG A 175 -2.67 14.22 -5.05
N ALA A 176 -2.16 14.87 -4.01
CA ALA A 176 -2.93 15.85 -3.25
C ALA A 176 -2.04 16.92 -2.62
N VAL A 177 -2.62 18.10 -2.43
CA VAL A 177 -2.08 19.14 -1.55
C VAL A 177 -2.80 19.05 -0.22
N THR A 178 -2.04 19.06 0.86
CA THR A 178 -2.55 18.96 2.23
C THR A 178 -2.31 20.27 2.97
N GLY A 179 -3.23 20.63 3.87
CA GLY A 179 -3.10 21.78 4.75
C GLY A 179 -3.06 21.34 6.21
N TYR A 180 -2.25 22.03 7.01
CA TYR A 180 -2.05 21.76 8.44
C TYR A 180 -2.27 23.01 9.27
N ALA A 181 -2.86 22.84 10.44
CA ALA A 181 -2.99 23.87 11.48
C ALA A 181 -2.80 23.21 12.86
N GLY A 182 -1.91 23.77 13.67
CA GLY A 182 -1.59 23.23 15.00
C GLY A 182 -1.13 21.78 14.98
N GLY A 183 -0.37 21.37 13.99
CA GLY A 183 0.11 20.00 13.82
C GLY A 183 -0.92 19.00 13.30
N ARG A 184 -2.14 19.44 12.98
CA ARG A 184 -3.24 18.58 12.52
C ARG A 184 -3.49 18.75 11.03
N LEU A 185 -3.73 17.65 10.33
CA LEU A 185 -4.23 17.66 8.95
C LEU A 185 -5.65 18.24 8.95
N VAL A 186 -5.84 19.42 8.33
CA VAL A 186 -7.13 20.11 8.27
C VAL A 186 -7.75 20.12 6.87
N SER A 187 -6.96 19.87 5.83
CA SER A 187 -7.46 19.74 4.46
C SER A 187 -6.62 18.79 3.61
N LEU A 188 -7.29 18.13 2.65
CA LEU A 188 -6.68 17.32 1.62
C LEU A 188 -7.40 17.62 0.30
N ARG A 189 -6.75 18.40 -0.58
CA ARG A 189 -7.25 18.73 -1.91
C ARG A 189 -6.60 17.82 -2.94
N ARG A 190 -7.36 16.89 -3.50
CA ARG A 190 -6.87 16.02 -4.57
C ARG A 190 -6.54 16.81 -5.82
N LEU A 191 -5.43 16.44 -6.44
CA LEU A 191 -5.06 16.83 -7.81
C LEU A 191 -5.50 15.71 -8.77
N GLY A 192 -5.58 15.99 -10.07
CA GLY A 192 -5.84 14.96 -11.06
C GLY A 192 -4.83 13.80 -10.93
N PRO A 193 -5.25 12.54 -11.07
CA PRO A 193 -4.32 11.42 -11.03
C PRO A 193 -3.37 11.48 -12.24
N ALA A 194 -2.18 10.90 -12.07
CA ALA A 194 -1.23 10.69 -13.16
C ALA A 194 -1.14 9.18 -13.49
N PRO A 195 -0.78 8.80 -14.72
CA PRO A 195 -0.51 7.41 -15.05
C PRO A 195 0.70 6.91 -14.24
N ALA A 196 0.66 5.64 -13.82
CA ALA A 196 1.84 4.98 -13.27
C ALA A 196 2.88 4.73 -14.38
N ALA A 197 4.14 4.61 -13.99
CA ALA A 197 5.18 4.19 -14.92
C ALA A 197 4.89 2.75 -15.40
N PRO A 198 5.14 2.43 -16.69
CA PRO A 198 5.01 1.07 -17.21
C PRO A 198 5.85 0.07 -16.40
N GLU A 199 5.33 -1.15 -16.24
CA GLU A 199 5.92 -2.15 -15.34
C GLU A 199 7.35 -2.56 -15.73
N ASP A 200 7.71 -2.48 -17.01
CA ASP A 200 9.01 -2.83 -17.56
C ASP A 200 10.02 -1.67 -17.60
N THR A 201 9.61 -0.46 -17.17
CA THR A 201 10.47 0.73 -17.19
C THR A 201 11.74 0.50 -16.35
N GLN A 202 12.91 0.74 -16.97
CA GLN A 202 14.21 0.57 -16.31
C GLN A 202 14.56 1.75 -15.38
N GLY A 203 15.56 1.57 -14.52
CA GLY A 203 15.89 2.48 -13.44
C GLY A 203 16.03 3.95 -13.84
N GLY A 204 16.81 4.28 -14.88
CA GLY A 204 17.00 5.65 -15.35
C GLY A 204 15.71 6.32 -15.87
N PRO A 205 15.07 5.78 -16.91
CA PRO A 205 13.77 6.25 -17.37
C PRO A 205 12.69 6.26 -16.29
N LEU A 206 12.71 5.31 -15.34
CA LEU A 206 11.79 5.28 -14.22
C LEU A 206 12.01 6.49 -13.28
N ALA A 207 13.27 6.79 -12.95
CA ALA A 207 13.58 7.97 -12.13
C ALA A 207 13.12 9.27 -12.81
N ASP A 208 13.30 9.36 -14.13
CA ASP A 208 12.85 10.51 -14.92
C ASP A 208 11.32 10.64 -14.93
N ALA A 209 10.59 9.52 -15.08
CA ALA A 209 9.11 9.48 -15.03
C ALA A 209 8.56 9.86 -13.64
N VAL A 210 9.15 9.34 -12.58
CA VAL A 210 8.78 9.67 -11.19
C VAL A 210 9.06 11.15 -10.92
N ALA A 211 10.22 11.66 -11.32
CA ALA A 211 10.59 13.07 -11.17
C ALA A 211 9.61 13.99 -11.92
N ALA A 212 9.27 13.64 -13.18
CA ALA A 212 8.30 14.41 -13.97
C ALA A 212 6.91 14.44 -13.30
N THR A 213 6.46 13.31 -12.76
CA THR A 213 5.17 13.24 -12.04
C THR A 213 5.17 14.11 -10.79
N VAL A 214 6.25 14.11 -10.00
CA VAL A 214 6.39 14.97 -8.82
C VAL A 214 6.46 16.44 -9.24
N ALA A 215 7.25 16.79 -10.25
CA ALA A 215 7.38 18.18 -10.74
C ALA A 215 6.04 18.73 -11.29
N THR A 216 5.29 17.91 -12.03
CA THR A 216 3.95 18.27 -12.49
C THR A 216 3.00 18.50 -11.33
N ALA A 217 3.00 17.60 -10.33
CA ALA A 217 2.16 17.76 -9.14
C ALA A 217 2.55 19.01 -8.34
N TRP A 218 3.84 19.35 -8.28
CA TRP A 218 4.34 20.56 -7.66
C TRP A 218 3.83 21.81 -8.38
N ALA A 219 3.86 21.84 -9.71
CA ALA A 219 3.32 22.93 -10.51
C ALA A 219 1.80 23.06 -10.34
N ASP A 220 1.06 21.94 -10.38
CA ASP A 220 -0.41 21.89 -10.20
C ASP A 220 -0.84 22.33 -8.79
N ALA A 221 0.03 22.30 -7.81
CA ALA A 221 -0.24 22.76 -6.45
C ALA A 221 -0.48 24.28 -6.37
N GLY A 222 0.10 25.06 -7.28
CA GLY A 222 -0.09 26.52 -7.41
C GLY A 222 0.76 27.35 -6.46
N THR A 223 0.73 27.10 -5.16
CA THR A 223 1.63 27.71 -4.17
C THR A 223 2.70 26.67 -3.82
N PRO A 224 3.99 27.05 -3.74
CA PRO A 224 5.02 26.09 -3.36
C PRO A 224 4.63 25.40 -2.05
N PRO A 225 4.26 24.13 -2.07
CA PRO A 225 3.97 23.41 -0.85
C PRO A 225 5.26 23.21 -0.05
N GLY A 226 5.15 22.88 1.23
CA GLY A 226 6.29 22.48 2.04
C GLY A 226 6.92 21.17 1.56
N PRO A 227 7.16 20.19 2.45
CA PRO A 227 7.77 18.93 2.06
C PRO A 227 6.89 18.14 1.08
N VAL A 228 7.55 17.27 0.31
CA VAL A 228 6.89 16.29 -0.55
C VAL A 228 7.04 14.92 0.10
N VAL A 229 5.93 14.23 0.34
CA VAL A 229 5.94 12.85 0.83
C VAL A 229 5.31 11.95 -0.22
N ALA A 230 6.06 10.97 -0.69
CA ALA A 230 5.60 10.02 -1.70
C ALA A 230 5.54 8.59 -1.11
N ALA A 231 4.33 8.09 -0.92
CA ALA A 231 4.10 6.67 -0.70
C ALA A 231 4.37 5.91 -2.00
N MET A 232 5.05 4.79 -1.91
CA MET A 232 5.51 4.05 -3.08
C MET A 232 5.32 2.55 -2.87
N ALA A 233 4.85 1.86 -3.91
CA ALA A 233 4.76 0.40 -3.93
C ALA A 233 6.15 -0.26 -4.04
N ALA A 234 7.02 0.09 -3.11
CA ALA A 234 8.38 -0.41 -2.92
C ALA A 234 8.81 -0.24 -1.47
N TYR A 235 9.56 -1.18 -0.92
CA TYR A 235 10.18 -0.99 0.40
C TYR A 235 11.23 0.11 0.31
N VAL A 236 11.31 0.94 1.35
CA VAL A 236 12.20 2.10 1.40
C VAL A 236 13.08 1.98 2.65
N LYS A 237 14.40 2.09 2.46
CA LYS A 237 15.39 2.12 3.53
C LYS A 237 16.29 3.33 3.34
N ASP A 238 16.47 4.10 4.40
CA ASP A 238 17.32 5.31 4.41
C ASP A 238 16.99 6.29 3.25
N GLY A 239 15.69 6.45 2.96
CA GLY A 239 15.19 7.32 1.90
C GLY A 239 15.34 6.79 0.48
N GLN A 240 15.81 5.55 0.30
CA GLN A 240 16.00 4.91 -1.01
C GLN A 240 15.14 3.65 -1.14
N PRO A 241 14.54 3.38 -2.31
CA PRO A 241 13.88 2.11 -2.58
C PRO A 241 14.86 0.94 -2.44
N VAL A 242 14.37 -0.16 -1.90
CA VAL A 242 15.14 -1.41 -1.79
C VAL A 242 14.86 -2.28 -3.02
N ARG A 243 15.93 -2.77 -3.65
CA ARG A 243 15.80 -3.67 -4.80
C ARG A 243 15.24 -5.01 -4.35
N VAL A 244 14.11 -5.39 -4.94
CA VAL A 244 13.52 -6.74 -4.82
C VAL A 244 13.12 -7.24 -6.21
N PRO A 245 12.95 -8.56 -6.41
CA PRO A 245 12.66 -9.13 -7.73
C PRO A 245 11.35 -8.65 -8.36
N LEU A 246 10.39 -8.18 -7.55
CA LEU A 246 9.06 -7.80 -7.99
C LEU A 246 8.78 -6.33 -7.66
N GLY A 247 8.12 -5.63 -8.58
CA GLY A 247 7.66 -4.25 -8.41
C GLY A 247 8.45 -3.25 -9.26
N THR A 248 7.74 -2.35 -9.92
CA THR A 248 8.29 -1.34 -10.82
C THR A 248 9.26 -0.41 -10.08
N TYR A 249 8.82 0.20 -8.99
CA TYR A 249 9.56 1.25 -8.30
C TYR A 249 10.80 0.75 -7.54
N THR A 250 10.96 -0.56 -7.34
CA THR A 250 12.17 -1.13 -6.73
C THR A 250 13.41 -0.93 -7.59
N ARG A 251 13.23 -0.71 -8.91
CA ARG A 251 14.31 -0.44 -9.87
C ARG A 251 14.94 0.94 -9.71
N LEU A 252 14.34 1.84 -8.94
CA LEU A 252 14.97 3.11 -8.57
C LEU A 252 16.24 2.89 -7.74
N ALA A 253 16.34 1.75 -7.04
CA ALA A 253 17.55 1.35 -6.32
C ALA A 253 18.78 1.19 -7.23
N ASP A 254 18.58 0.94 -8.53
CA ASP A 254 19.66 0.75 -9.50
C ASP A 254 20.32 2.09 -9.92
N VAL A 255 19.70 3.22 -9.57
CA VAL A 255 20.12 4.57 -9.96
C VAL A 255 20.05 5.56 -8.78
N PRO A 256 20.77 5.29 -7.68
CA PRO A 256 20.71 6.14 -6.50
C PRO A 256 21.09 7.59 -6.84
N GLY A 257 20.38 8.55 -6.23
CA GLY A 257 20.61 9.98 -6.46
C GLY A 257 20.03 10.55 -7.77
N ARG A 258 19.73 9.73 -8.79
CA ARG A 258 19.19 10.22 -10.07
C ARG A 258 17.82 10.92 -9.90
N LEU A 259 16.95 10.39 -9.06
CA LEU A 259 15.64 10.99 -8.80
C LEU A 259 15.80 12.41 -8.23
N ALA A 260 16.64 12.59 -7.22
CA ALA A 260 16.88 13.90 -6.61
C ALA A 260 17.52 14.89 -7.60
N ALA A 261 18.52 14.43 -8.38
CA ALA A 261 19.15 15.25 -9.42
C ALA A 261 18.12 15.70 -10.47
N ARG A 262 17.32 14.77 -10.97
CA ARG A 262 16.32 15.08 -12.00
C ARG A 262 15.22 16.00 -11.51
N LEU A 263 14.79 15.85 -10.25
CA LEU A 263 13.82 16.77 -9.61
C LEU A 263 14.38 18.19 -9.53
N ARG A 264 15.65 18.34 -9.12
CA ARG A 264 16.31 19.65 -9.06
C ARG A 264 16.35 20.31 -10.43
N ASP A 265 16.66 19.56 -11.49
CA ASP A 265 16.67 20.08 -12.87
C ASP A 265 15.27 20.56 -13.31
N LEU A 266 14.21 19.81 -12.97
CA LEU A 266 12.85 20.10 -13.41
C LEU A 266 12.21 21.25 -12.63
N VAL A 267 12.50 21.37 -11.35
CA VAL A 267 11.86 22.35 -10.43
C VAL A 267 12.74 23.61 -10.26
N GLY A 268 14.03 23.53 -10.58
CA GLY A 268 14.97 24.63 -10.42
C GLY A 268 15.43 24.87 -8.98
N THR A 269 15.01 24.02 -8.03
CA THR A 269 15.40 24.09 -6.62
C THR A 269 15.40 22.71 -5.99
N GLU A 270 16.04 22.58 -4.86
CA GLU A 270 16.01 21.36 -4.07
C GLU A 270 14.64 21.14 -3.44
N LEU A 271 13.99 20.02 -3.73
CA LEU A 271 12.74 19.62 -3.07
C LEU A 271 13.03 18.68 -1.90
N PRO A 272 12.47 18.93 -0.71
CA PRO A 272 12.56 18.00 0.41
C PRO A 272 11.61 16.81 0.17
N LEU A 273 12.00 15.90 -0.72
CA LEU A 273 11.26 14.67 -1.02
C LEU A 273 11.58 13.59 0.00
N VAL A 274 10.53 13.01 0.57
CA VAL A 274 10.58 11.82 1.44
C VAL A 274 9.85 10.68 0.75
N LEU A 275 10.54 9.55 0.55
CA LEU A 275 9.92 8.31 0.09
C LEU A 275 9.56 7.43 1.27
N VAL A 276 8.37 6.83 1.21
CA VAL A 276 7.89 5.87 2.21
C VAL A 276 7.26 4.66 1.51
N HIS A 277 7.35 3.49 2.12
CA HIS A 277 6.64 2.30 1.65
C HIS A 277 5.12 2.51 1.74
N ASP A 278 4.36 2.10 0.72
CA ASP A 278 2.90 2.30 0.65
C ASP A 278 2.14 1.68 1.83
N GLY A 279 2.53 0.47 2.25
CA GLY A 279 1.95 -0.19 3.43
C GLY A 279 2.25 0.56 4.73
N THR A 280 3.48 1.08 4.88
CA THR A 280 3.85 1.93 6.03
C THR A 280 3.03 3.22 6.04
N ALA A 281 2.88 3.87 4.89
CA ALA A 281 2.02 5.05 4.77
C ALA A 281 0.58 4.69 5.10
N ALA A 282 0.02 3.64 4.50
CA ALA A 282 -1.36 3.22 4.75
C ALA A 282 -1.65 2.96 6.23
N ALA A 283 -0.69 2.40 6.95
CA ALA A 283 -0.80 2.17 8.39
C ALA A 283 -0.98 3.46 9.21
N GLN A 284 -0.47 4.58 8.72
CA GLN A 284 -0.69 5.90 9.35
C GLN A 284 -2.08 6.47 9.09
N ALA A 285 -2.83 5.92 8.14
CA ALA A 285 -4.19 6.38 7.84
C ALA A 285 -5.25 5.84 8.81
N VAL A 286 -4.92 4.81 9.59
CA VAL A 286 -5.81 4.21 10.60
C VAL A 286 -5.35 4.59 12.01
N PRO A 287 -6.19 4.38 13.05
CA PRO A 287 -5.78 4.65 14.44
C PRO A 287 -4.53 3.86 14.83
N PRO A 288 -3.58 4.47 15.56
CA PRO A 288 -2.44 3.76 16.11
C PRO A 288 -2.91 2.63 17.04
N ASP A 289 -2.49 1.41 16.74
CA ASP A 289 -2.82 0.22 17.54
C ASP A 289 -1.70 -0.81 17.36
N PRO A 290 -0.97 -1.19 18.43
CA PRO A 290 0.09 -2.17 18.35
C PRO A 290 -0.41 -3.57 17.97
N HIS A 291 -1.69 -3.84 18.09
CA HIS A 291 -2.33 -5.11 17.75
C HIS A 291 -3.11 -5.07 16.43
N ALA A 292 -2.85 -4.07 15.60
CA ALA A 292 -3.46 -3.98 14.29
C ALA A 292 -2.45 -4.19 13.16
N ALA A 293 -2.96 -4.65 12.03
CA ALA A 293 -2.27 -4.69 10.74
C ALA A 293 -3.12 -4.03 9.66
N VAL A 294 -2.48 -3.45 8.66
CA VAL A 294 -3.13 -3.00 7.41
C VAL A 294 -2.68 -3.94 6.30
N VAL A 295 -3.63 -4.44 5.53
CA VAL A 295 -3.38 -5.26 4.34
C VAL A 295 -3.98 -4.55 3.13
N LEU A 296 -3.13 -4.18 2.19
CA LEU A 296 -3.52 -3.55 0.92
C LEU A 296 -3.68 -4.63 -0.15
N LEU A 297 -4.86 -4.72 -0.75
CA LEU A 297 -5.14 -5.62 -1.86
C LEU A 297 -5.23 -4.84 -3.18
N GLY A 298 -4.33 -5.17 -4.10
CA GLY A 298 -4.20 -4.52 -5.41
C GLY A 298 -3.49 -5.42 -6.40
N THR A 299 -2.60 -4.88 -7.23
CA THR A 299 -1.73 -5.65 -8.15
C THR A 299 -0.79 -6.59 -7.39
N SER A 300 -0.47 -6.23 -6.16
CA SER A 300 0.25 -7.03 -5.17
C SER A 300 -0.37 -6.81 -3.79
N ILE A 301 0.16 -7.50 -2.77
CA ILE A 301 -0.26 -7.36 -1.39
C ILE A 301 0.73 -6.44 -0.68
N GLY A 302 0.24 -5.30 -0.20
CA GLY A 302 0.98 -4.43 0.72
C GLY A 302 0.65 -4.75 2.17
N VAL A 303 1.57 -4.47 3.08
CA VAL A 303 1.36 -4.63 4.51
C VAL A 303 1.94 -3.45 5.28
N GLY A 304 1.27 -3.06 6.35
CA GLY A 304 1.75 -2.06 7.30
C GLY A 304 1.21 -2.33 8.69
N PHE A 305 1.84 -1.73 9.70
CA PHE A 305 1.44 -1.87 11.11
C PHE A 305 1.21 -0.50 11.71
N PRO A 306 -0.04 -0.19 12.14
CA PRO A 306 -0.39 1.10 12.74
C PRO A 306 0.44 1.36 14.01
N HIS A 307 1.04 2.53 14.09
CA HIS A 307 1.86 2.97 15.21
C HIS A 307 2.08 4.48 15.12
N THR A 308 2.63 5.09 16.16
CA THR A 308 3.06 6.48 16.10
C THR A 308 4.46 6.52 15.49
N CYS A 309 4.61 7.04 14.29
CA CYS A 309 5.92 7.28 13.70
C CYS A 309 6.57 8.50 14.34
N PRO A 310 7.78 8.39 14.89
CA PRO A 310 8.61 9.54 15.19
C PRO A 310 9.05 10.23 13.89
N ASP A 311 9.49 11.46 14.02
CA ASP A 311 9.87 12.36 12.93
C ASP A 311 10.57 11.69 11.72
N LEU A 312 10.08 11.95 10.52
CA LEU A 312 10.67 11.49 9.25
C LEU A 312 11.90 12.31 8.80
N GLY A 313 12.41 13.22 9.64
CA GLY A 313 13.50 14.12 9.26
C GLY A 313 14.76 13.45 8.70
N SER A 314 14.98 12.16 9.02
CA SER A 314 16.12 11.36 8.53
C SER A 314 15.85 10.60 7.23
N ALA A 315 14.61 10.60 6.72
CA ALA A 315 14.18 9.79 5.56
C ALA A 315 14.20 10.57 4.23
N ARG A 316 14.87 11.72 4.17
CA ARG A 316 14.97 12.52 2.94
C ARG A 316 15.77 11.78 1.87
N VAL A 317 15.32 11.85 0.63
CA VAL A 317 16.08 11.40 -0.55
C VAL A 317 17.33 12.28 -0.66
N ARG A 318 18.49 11.66 -0.67
CA ARG A 318 19.79 12.30 -0.84
C ARG A 318 20.24 12.20 -2.30
#